data_56183c93335aef259a3af18852d889b0
#
_entry.id   56183c93335aef259a3af18852d889b0
#
_cell.length_a   1.000
_cell.length_b   1.000
_cell.length_c   1.000
_cell.angle_alpha   90.00
_cell.angle_beta   90.00
_cell.angle_gamma   90.00
#
_symmetry.space_group_name_H-M   'P 1'
#
loop_
_entity.id
_entity.type
_entity.pdbx_description
1 polymer ?
#
loop_
_entity_poly.entity_id
_entity_poly.type
_entity_poly.pdbx_seq_one_letter_code
_entity_poly.pdbx_strand_id
1 'polypeptide(L)'
;HWKLPPASTMKTLTALSLVNRLQPDSQYRARKVDIQAEGSKVGLKEGSSYRVRDLFDGMLMPSGNDAATALASAYGGMQPATQAMAAEAERLGATDTVAKNTSGLDEPGQVTTAYDLALILRESLKNPQLQEIYKQHHVDFPDVEPTEPGAARKTIRIWTENRFILNNYPGALGGKTGFTSQAGRTYVGAMERNGRKLIVAVMRSAESTERAVNRLFEWGFANYNNIKPVDKLVDPQPADETTPVAAASYDEQGNSNLPQVAVVESSSEGSGRTPLLVLIATAALGLGFVIWRRRHRGEFAPSPPDDAHEVDLRERDGSNLR
;
A
#
# COMPACT_ATOMS: atom_id res chain seq x y z
N HIS A 1 -15.62 11.85 -11.51
CA HIS A 1 -14.87 11.00 -10.54
C HIS A 1 -14.26 11.92 -9.47
N TRP A 2 -14.56 11.68 -8.19
CA TRP A 2 -13.98 12.45 -7.10
C TRP A 2 -12.68 11.79 -6.66
N LYS A 3 -11.59 12.53 -6.70
CA LYS A 3 -10.28 12.11 -6.19
C LYS A 3 -10.26 12.30 -4.67
N LEU A 4 -10.11 11.20 -3.95
CA LEU A 4 -10.14 11.18 -2.48
C LEU A 4 -8.95 10.37 -1.95
N PRO A 5 -8.51 10.63 -0.71
CA PRO A 5 -7.50 9.79 -0.07
C PRO A 5 -7.98 8.33 0.03
N PRO A 6 -7.13 7.36 -0.35
CA PRO A 6 -7.51 5.95 -0.41
C PRO A 6 -7.58 5.24 0.95
N ALA A 7 -6.82 5.70 1.93
CA ALA A 7 -6.47 4.90 3.09
C ALA A 7 -5.93 3.52 2.66
N SER A 8 -6.08 2.48 3.49
CA SER A 8 -5.56 1.13 3.21
C SER A 8 -6.18 0.41 2.01
N THR A 9 -7.18 0.98 1.31
CA THR A 9 -7.62 0.42 0.02
C THR A 9 -6.53 0.53 -1.06
N MET A 10 -5.55 1.44 -0.91
CA MET A 10 -4.36 1.52 -1.77
C MET A 10 -3.56 0.22 -1.79
N LYS A 11 -3.59 -0.58 -0.71
CA LYS A 11 -2.89 -1.87 -0.64
C LYS A 11 -3.34 -2.89 -1.69
N THR A 12 -4.53 -2.71 -2.28
CA THR A 12 -4.97 -3.53 -3.42
C THR A 12 -4.10 -3.27 -4.65
N LEU A 13 -3.75 -2.01 -4.90
CA LEU A 13 -2.83 -1.64 -5.97
C LEU A 13 -1.41 -2.10 -5.66
N THR A 14 -0.95 -1.90 -4.43
CA THR A 14 0.37 -2.38 -3.99
C THR A 14 0.51 -3.88 -4.21
N ALA A 15 -0.50 -4.66 -3.79
CA ALA A 15 -0.50 -6.10 -3.95
C ALA A 15 -0.46 -6.51 -5.43
N LEU A 16 -1.34 -5.94 -6.25
CA LEU A 16 -1.42 -6.25 -7.67
C LEU A 16 -0.13 -5.88 -8.40
N SER A 17 0.47 -4.74 -8.05
CA SER A 17 1.71 -4.27 -8.68
C SER A 17 2.93 -5.13 -8.34
N LEU A 18 2.96 -5.78 -7.17
CA LEU A 18 4.17 -6.48 -6.69
C LEU A 18 4.06 -8.00 -6.75
N VAL A 19 2.84 -8.57 -6.76
CA VAL A 19 2.62 -10.02 -6.63
C VAL A 19 3.29 -10.84 -7.75
N ASN A 20 3.31 -10.32 -8.97
CA ASN A 20 3.95 -10.98 -10.12
C ASN A 20 5.41 -10.54 -10.33
N ARG A 21 5.91 -9.60 -9.51
CA ARG A 21 7.28 -9.06 -9.61
C ARG A 21 8.23 -9.60 -8.55
N LEU A 22 7.69 -10.19 -7.49
CA LEU A 22 8.48 -10.78 -6.40
C LEU A 22 8.24 -12.28 -6.33
N GLN A 23 9.30 -13.06 -6.12
CA GLN A 23 9.20 -14.49 -5.92
C GLN A 23 8.55 -14.78 -4.54
N PRO A 24 7.44 -15.53 -4.48
CA PRO A 24 6.67 -15.68 -3.25
C PRO A 24 7.41 -16.38 -2.11
N ASP A 25 8.35 -17.27 -2.44
CA ASP A 25 9.14 -18.04 -1.47
C ASP A 25 10.49 -17.39 -1.12
N SER A 26 10.85 -16.29 -1.78
CA SER A 26 12.07 -15.57 -1.43
C SER A 26 11.95 -14.95 -0.03
N GLN A 27 13.09 -14.94 0.69
CA GLN A 27 13.18 -14.43 2.05
C GLN A 27 13.55 -12.94 2.04
N TYR A 28 12.83 -12.16 2.79
CA TYR A 28 13.15 -10.76 3.07
C TYR A 28 13.43 -10.58 4.57
N ARG A 29 14.57 -10.01 4.92
CA ARG A 29 14.92 -9.69 6.31
C ARG A 29 14.40 -8.32 6.68
N ALA A 30 13.46 -8.27 7.63
CA ALA A 30 12.82 -7.04 8.04
C ALA A 30 13.82 -6.05 8.66
N ARG A 31 13.73 -4.80 8.24
CA ARG A 31 14.61 -3.71 8.63
C ARG A 31 13.90 -2.75 9.56
N LYS A 32 14.68 -1.92 10.26
CA LYS A 32 14.15 -0.88 11.14
C LYS A 32 13.13 0.04 10.46
N VAL A 33 13.38 0.42 9.20
CA VAL A 33 12.46 1.27 8.43
C VAL A 33 11.09 0.62 8.24
N ASP A 34 11.03 -0.71 8.10
CA ASP A 34 9.77 -1.42 7.89
C ASP A 34 8.95 -1.44 9.18
N ILE A 35 9.56 -1.77 10.31
CA ILE A 35 8.88 -1.85 11.61
C ILE A 35 8.48 -0.48 12.18
N GLN A 36 9.10 0.60 11.70
CA GLN A 36 8.78 1.97 12.11
C GLN A 36 7.57 2.55 11.35
N ALA A 37 7.03 1.85 10.32
CA ALA A 37 5.83 2.28 9.63
C ALA A 37 4.71 2.64 10.63
N GLU A 38 4.03 3.75 10.40
CA GLU A 38 2.93 4.21 11.26
C GLU A 38 1.63 3.45 11.01
N GLY A 39 0.68 3.52 11.95
CA GLY A 39 -0.66 2.92 11.84
C GLY A 39 -0.69 1.42 12.10
N SER A 40 -1.58 0.69 11.41
CA SER A 40 -1.78 -0.75 11.60
C SER A 40 -0.52 -1.54 11.26
N LYS A 41 -0.20 -2.54 12.05
CA LYS A 41 0.99 -3.40 11.87
C LYS A 41 0.63 -4.86 12.02
N VAL A 42 1.25 -5.72 11.22
CA VAL A 42 1.23 -7.16 11.47
C VAL A 42 2.18 -7.54 12.61
N GLY A 43 3.18 -6.71 12.86
CA GLY A 43 4.13 -6.87 13.97
C GLY A 43 5.45 -7.50 13.55
N LEU A 44 5.97 -7.12 12.38
CA LEU A 44 7.31 -7.55 11.94
C LEU A 44 8.37 -7.26 13.00
N LYS A 45 9.35 -8.16 13.12
CA LYS A 45 10.47 -8.02 14.04
C LYS A 45 11.74 -7.69 13.25
N GLU A 46 12.42 -6.63 13.66
CA GLU A 46 13.70 -6.24 13.05
C GLU A 46 14.68 -7.41 13.05
N GLY A 47 15.33 -7.62 11.92
CA GLY A 47 16.31 -8.70 11.75
C GLY A 47 15.73 -10.09 11.53
N SER A 48 14.42 -10.30 11.66
CA SER A 48 13.76 -11.57 11.32
C SER A 48 13.44 -11.63 9.83
N SER A 49 13.56 -12.81 9.24
CA SER A 49 13.26 -13.05 7.83
C SER A 49 11.81 -13.53 7.66
N TYR A 50 11.17 -13.08 6.61
CA TYR A 50 9.80 -13.43 6.24
C TYR A 50 9.76 -13.78 4.75
N ARG A 51 8.98 -14.79 4.37
CA ARG A 51 8.75 -15.04 2.94
C ARG A 51 7.92 -13.89 2.37
N VAL A 52 8.15 -13.58 1.12
CA VAL A 52 7.37 -12.55 0.42
C VAL A 52 5.86 -12.82 0.53
N ARG A 53 5.43 -14.10 0.39
CA ARG A 53 4.01 -14.46 0.57
C ARG A 53 3.46 -14.10 1.95
N ASP A 54 4.27 -14.30 3.01
CA ASP A 54 3.86 -13.96 4.39
C ASP A 54 3.67 -12.44 4.52
N LEU A 55 4.51 -11.64 3.86
CA LEU A 55 4.34 -10.18 3.83
C LEU A 55 3.07 -9.74 3.12
N PHE A 56 2.65 -10.42 2.04
CA PHE A 56 1.36 -10.15 1.40
C PHE A 56 0.19 -10.48 2.33
N ASP A 57 0.23 -11.60 3.06
CA ASP A 57 -0.76 -11.94 4.08
C ASP A 57 -0.82 -10.86 5.16
N GLY A 58 0.34 -10.46 5.70
CA GLY A 58 0.45 -9.42 6.72
C GLY A 58 -0.04 -8.04 6.25
N MET A 59 0.13 -7.72 4.98
CA MET A 59 -0.33 -6.47 4.40
C MET A 59 -1.85 -6.45 4.13
N LEU A 60 -2.40 -7.53 3.58
CA LEU A 60 -3.79 -7.54 3.10
C LEU A 60 -4.78 -7.92 4.20
N MET A 61 -4.45 -8.87 5.10
CA MET A 61 -5.36 -9.37 6.11
C MET A 61 -5.53 -8.42 7.30
N PRO A 62 -4.50 -8.17 8.16
CA PRO A 62 -4.60 -7.21 9.26
C PRO A 62 -4.24 -5.78 8.84
N SER A 63 -4.09 -5.54 7.54
CA SER A 63 -3.76 -4.21 7.01
C SER A 63 -2.38 -3.66 7.42
N GLY A 64 -1.38 -4.53 7.66
CA GLY A 64 -0.06 -4.16 8.15
C GLY A 64 0.67 -3.17 7.25
N ASN A 65 0.97 -1.98 7.78
CA ASN A 65 1.77 -0.96 7.10
C ASN A 65 3.25 -1.33 7.11
N ASP A 66 3.70 -2.00 8.17
CA ASP A 66 5.03 -2.60 8.26
C ASP A 66 5.27 -3.63 7.15
N ALA A 67 4.32 -4.51 6.90
CA ALA A 67 4.38 -5.47 5.81
C ALA A 67 4.32 -4.78 4.42
N ALA A 68 3.52 -3.72 4.27
CA ALA A 68 3.49 -2.94 3.03
C ALA A 68 4.84 -2.24 2.75
N THR A 69 5.49 -1.70 3.79
CA THR A 69 6.83 -1.10 3.68
C THR A 69 7.88 -2.17 3.42
N ALA A 70 7.79 -3.33 4.07
CA ALA A 70 8.69 -4.45 3.84
C ALA A 70 8.60 -4.97 2.39
N LEU A 71 7.41 -5.04 1.80
CA LEU A 71 7.24 -5.40 0.38
C LEU A 71 7.87 -4.36 -0.56
N ALA A 72 7.72 -3.07 -0.24
CA ALA A 72 8.43 -2.02 -0.97
C ALA A 72 9.94 -2.18 -0.85
N SER A 73 10.45 -2.40 0.35
CA SER A 73 11.88 -2.65 0.59
C SER A 73 12.37 -3.90 -0.15
N ALA A 74 11.60 -4.99 -0.11
CA ALA A 74 11.89 -6.22 -0.85
C ALA A 74 11.97 -6.02 -2.37
N TYR A 75 11.21 -5.05 -2.89
CA TYR A 75 11.22 -4.67 -4.31
C TYR A 75 12.28 -3.61 -4.66
N GLY A 76 13.13 -3.22 -3.70
CA GLY A 76 14.21 -2.25 -3.92
C GLY A 76 13.95 -0.86 -3.35
N GLY A 77 12.89 -0.68 -2.58
CA GLY A 77 12.57 0.54 -1.86
C GLY A 77 11.24 1.19 -2.25
N MET A 78 10.87 2.24 -1.54
CA MET A 78 9.58 2.91 -1.72
C MET A 78 9.42 3.51 -3.13
N GLN A 79 10.46 4.12 -3.67
CA GLN A 79 10.39 4.75 -4.99
C GLN A 79 10.17 3.73 -6.12
N PRO A 80 10.94 2.62 -6.26
CA PRO A 80 10.65 1.60 -7.24
C PRO A 80 9.24 0.99 -7.08
N ALA A 81 8.80 0.76 -5.84
CA ALA A 81 7.46 0.22 -5.58
C ALA A 81 6.35 1.18 -6.04
N THR A 82 6.44 2.47 -5.72
CA THR A 82 5.44 3.45 -6.17
C THR A 82 5.47 3.70 -7.67
N GLN A 83 6.62 3.57 -8.32
CA GLN A 83 6.72 3.58 -9.78
C GLN A 83 6.02 2.36 -10.40
N ALA A 84 6.21 1.16 -9.85
CA ALA A 84 5.49 -0.03 -10.28
C ALA A 84 3.97 0.11 -10.08
N MET A 85 3.54 0.72 -8.97
CA MET A 85 2.14 1.03 -8.70
C MET A 85 1.56 2.03 -9.72
N ALA A 86 2.31 3.06 -10.08
CA ALA A 86 1.88 4.05 -11.07
C ALA A 86 1.74 3.41 -12.46
N ALA A 87 2.72 2.61 -12.89
CA ALA A 87 2.66 1.88 -14.16
C ALA A 87 1.48 0.90 -14.20
N GLU A 88 1.21 0.19 -13.11
CA GLU A 88 0.07 -0.71 -13.02
C GLU A 88 -1.27 0.03 -13.06
N ALA A 89 -1.39 1.15 -12.35
CA ALA A 89 -2.58 1.99 -12.40
C ALA A 89 -2.85 2.49 -13.84
N GLU A 90 -1.83 2.96 -14.54
CA GLU A 90 -1.93 3.38 -15.95
C GLU A 90 -2.37 2.23 -16.85
N ARG A 91 -1.74 1.05 -16.74
CA ARG A 91 -2.11 -0.16 -17.48
C ARG A 91 -3.58 -0.52 -17.31
N LEU A 92 -4.13 -0.34 -16.11
CA LEU A 92 -5.53 -0.63 -15.79
C LEU A 92 -6.51 0.45 -16.26
N GLY A 93 -6.02 1.61 -16.70
CA GLY A 93 -6.86 2.79 -16.94
C GLY A 93 -7.31 3.49 -15.66
N ALA A 94 -6.69 3.20 -14.51
CA ALA A 94 -6.94 3.84 -13.21
C ALA A 94 -6.17 5.19 -13.10
N THR A 95 -6.40 6.07 -14.06
CA THR A 95 -5.58 7.27 -14.33
C THR A 95 -5.76 8.41 -13.31
N ASP A 96 -6.76 8.31 -12.46
CA ASP A 96 -6.98 9.26 -11.36
C ASP A 96 -6.29 8.82 -10.05
N THR A 97 -5.58 7.68 -10.07
CA THR A 97 -4.89 7.12 -8.91
C THR A 97 -3.43 7.59 -8.87
N VAL A 98 -3.04 8.18 -7.76
CA VAL A 98 -1.66 8.59 -7.48
C VAL A 98 -1.23 7.95 -6.16
N ALA A 99 -0.28 7.02 -6.21
CA ALA A 99 0.32 6.40 -5.04
C ALA A 99 1.62 7.13 -4.65
N LYS A 100 1.72 7.53 -3.39
CA LYS A 100 2.93 8.13 -2.78
C LYS A 100 3.63 7.16 -1.82
N ASN A 101 2.89 6.19 -1.31
CA ASN A 101 3.40 5.11 -0.47
C ASN A 101 2.60 3.82 -0.73
N THR A 102 3.10 2.71 -0.22
CA THR A 102 2.50 1.37 -0.40
C THR A 102 1.39 1.05 0.59
N SER A 103 1.23 1.83 1.64
CA SER A 103 0.27 1.56 2.73
C SER A 103 -1.07 2.24 2.54
N GLY A 104 -1.10 3.37 1.83
CA GLY A 104 -2.27 4.24 1.70
C GLY A 104 -2.43 5.24 2.85
N LEU A 105 -1.43 5.39 3.73
CA LEU A 105 -1.42 6.48 4.72
C LEU A 105 -1.48 7.83 4.03
N ASP A 106 -2.08 8.79 4.71
CA ASP A 106 -2.28 10.14 4.18
C ASP A 106 -0.94 10.78 3.80
N GLU A 107 -0.85 11.21 2.54
CA GLU A 107 0.32 11.87 1.97
C GLU A 107 -0.16 12.95 0.99
N PRO A 108 0.43 14.14 0.98
CA PRO A 108 0.04 15.18 0.04
C PRO A 108 0.03 14.69 -1.42
N GLY A 109 -1.12 14.79 -2.08
CA GLY A 109 -1.32 14.36 -3.45
C GLY A 109 -1.56 12.86 -3.64
N GLN A 110 -1.61 12.04 -2.58
CA GLN A 110 -2.04 10.65 -2.67
C GLN A 110 -3.57 10.56 -2.77
N VAL A 111 -4.05 10.10 -3.90
CA VAL A 111 -5.49 10.05 -4.21
C VAL A 111 -5.85 8.83 -5.04
N THR A 112 -7.12 8.49 -5.03
CA THR A 112 -7.75 7.51 -5.95
C THR A 112 -9.24 7.87 -6.13
N THR A 113 -9.94 7.09 -6.95
CA THR A 113 -11.40 7.18 -7.12
C THR A 113 -12.07 5.83 -6.85
N ALA A 114 -13.37 5.83 -6.61
CA ALA A 114 -14.14 4.58 -6.48
C ALA A 114 -14.09 3.76 -7.79
N TYR A 115 -14.05 4.43 -8.93
CA TYR A 115 -13.92 3.80 -10.23
C TYR A 115 -12.56 3.09 -10.38
N ASP A 116 -11.47 3.79 -10.06
CA ASP A 116 -10.12 3.22 -10.14
C ASP A 116 -9.94 2.04 -9.19
N LEU A 117 -10.45 2.15 -7.95
CA LEU A 117 -10.44 1.04 -7.01
C LEU A 117 -11.19 -0.19 -7.54
N ALA A 118 -12.29 0.01 -8.28
CA ALA A 118 -13.03 -1.09 -8.90
C ALA A 118 -12.22 -1.74 -10.04
N LEU A 119 -11.50 -0.97 -10.86
CA LEU A 119 -10.57 -1.49 -11.88
C LEU A 119 -9.46 -2.32 -11.24
N ILE A 120 -8.81 -1.79 -10.20
CA ILE A 120 -7.71 -2.42 -9.49
C ILE A 120 -8.18 -3.75 -8.85
N LEU A 121 -9.31 -3.75 -8.14
CA LEU A 121 -9.82 -4.97 -7.51
C LEU A 121 -10.24 -6.01 -8.56
N ARG A 122 -10.87 -5.59 -9.66
CA ARG A 122 -11.25 -6.50 -10.77
C ARG A 122 -10.05 -7.31 -11.25
N GLU A 123 -8.90 -6.66 -11.44
CA GLU A 123 -7.67 -7.34 -11.86
C GLU A 123 -7.03 -8.14 -10.72
N SER A 124 -7.02 -7.62 -9.50
CA SER A 124 -6.53 -8.36 -8.32
C SER A 124 -7.24 -9.71 -8.13
N LEU A 125 -8.55 -9.75 -8.39
CA LEU A 125 -9.36 -10.97 -8.31
C LEU A 125 -9.11 -11.97 -9.45
N LYS A 126 -8.31 -11.65 -10.45
CA LYS A 126 -7.86 -12.60 -11.48
C LYS A 126 -6.56 -13.30 -11.09
N ASN A 127 -5.79 -12.73 -10.16
CA ASN A 127 -4.54 -13.33 -9.69
C ASN A 127 -4.83 -14.41 -8.63
N PRO A 128 -4.39 -15.67 -8.84
CA PRO A 128 -4.72 -16.77 -7.94
C PRO A 128 -4.19 -16.59 -6.51
N GLN A 129 -2.97 -16.05 -6.35
CA GLN A 129 -2.36 -15.81 -5.05
C GLN A 129 -3.14 -14.75 -4.26
N LEU A 130 -3.55 -13.66 -4.90
CA LEU A 130 -4.36 -12.63 -4.26
C LEU A 130 -5.77 -13.12 -3.93
N GLN A 131 -6.38 -13.95 -4.81
CA GLN A 131 -7.67 -14.58 -4.51
C GLN A 131 -7.61 -15.44 -3.25
N GLU A 132 -6.54 -16.21 -3.08
CA GLU A 132 -6.34 -17.04 -1.90
C GLU A 132 -6.29 -16.16 -0.64
N ILE A 133 -5.45 -15.12 -0.62
CA ILE A 133 -5.31 -14.21 0.52
C ILE A 133 -6.64 -13.51 0.86
N TYR A 134 -7.36 -13.03 -0.16
CA TYR A 134 -8.64 -12.34 0.07
C TYR A 134 -9.73 -13.21 0.69
N LYS A 135 -9.65 -14.54 0.53
CA LYS A 135 -10.64 -15.50 1.06
C LYS A 135 -10.28 -16.04 2.44
N GLN A 136 -9.05 -15.84 2.91
CA GLN A 136 -8.59 -16.37 4.18
C GLN A 136 -9.23 -15.63 5.37
N HIS A 137 -9.68 -16.37 6.36
CA HIS A 137 -10.16 -15.82 7.64
C HIS A 137 -8.99 -15.46 8.53
N HIS A 138 -8.02 -16.34 8.62
CA HIS A 138 -6.81 -16.20 9.40
C HIS A 138 -5.67 -17.04 8.80
N VAL A 139 -4.45 -16.68 9.16
CA VAL A 139 -3.24 -17.47 8.90
C VAL A 139 -2.34 -17.46 10.13
N ASP A 140 -1.51 -18.46 10.26
CA ASP A 140 -0.45 -18.49 11.27
C ASP A 140 0.78 -17.80 10.70
N PHE A 141 1.01 -16.57 11.14
CA PHE A 141 2.06 -15.66 10.66
C PHE A 141 3.34 -15.89 11.48
N PRO A 142 4.54 -15.94 10.83
CA PRO A 142 5.80 -16.14 11.54
C PRO A 142 6.10 -14.99 12.52
N ASP A 143 6.40 -15.31 13.78
CA ASP A 143 6.86 -14.36 14.79
C ASP A 143 8.37 -14.14 14.68
N VAL A 144 9.03 -13.71 15.75
CA VAL A 144 10.48 -13.51 15.82
C VAL A 144 11.24 -14.80 15.45
N GLU A 145 12.34 -14.65 14.72
CA GLU A 145 13.25 -15.79 14.52
C GLU A 145 13.86 -16.24 15.83
N PRO A 146 13.93 -17.58 16.07
CA PRO A 146 14.59 -18.09 17.27
C PRO A 146 16.09 -17.76 17.24
N THR A 147 16.63 -17.45 18.40
CA THR A 147 18.07 -17.21 18.58
C THR A 147 18.87 -18.52 18.67
N GLU A 148 18.22 -19.59 19.11
CA GLU A 148 18.85 -20.91 19.25
C GLU A 148 18.79 -21.68 17.93
N PRO A 149 19.93 -22.19 17.41
CA PRO A 149 19.96 -22.99 16.20
C PRO A 149 19.04 -24.23 16.31
N GLY A 150 18.17 -24.41 15.32
CA GLY A 150 17.26 -25.56 15.26
C GLY A 150 15.98 -25.43 16.12
N ALA A 151 15.82 -24.36 16.87
CA ALA A 151 14.56 -24.09 17.56
C ALA A 151 13.43 -23.79 16.57
N ALA A 152 12.25 -24.36 16.82
CA ALA A 152 11.08 -24.08 15.99
C ALA A 152 10.62 -22.62 16.12
N ARG A 153 10.41 -21.97 14.99
CA ARG A 153 9.87 -20.61 14.96
C ARG A 153 8.41 -20.61 15.40
N LYS A 154 8.06 -19.74 16.34
CA LYS A 154 6.67 -19.54 16.77
C LYS A 154 5.89 -18.79 15.68
N THR A 155 4.58 -18.95 15.72
CA THR A 155 3.65 -18.20 14.88
C THR A 155 2.64 -17.45 15.75
N ILE A 156 2.14 -16.35 15.21
CA ILE A 156 0.99 -15.61 15.74
C ILE A 156 -0.17 -15.76 14.76
N ARG A 157 -1.37 -15.89 15.25
CA ARG A 157 -2.55 -15.94 14.38
C ARG A 157 -2.98 -14.55 14.02
N ILE A 158 -2.96 -14.21 12.71
CA ILE A 158 -3.47 -12.96 12.18
C ILE A 158 -4.81 -13.21 11.50
N TRP A 159 -5.73 -12.23 11.59
CA TRP A 159 -7.09 -12.32 11.07
C TRP A 159 -7.32 -11.26 9.99
N THR A 160 -8.22 -11.58 9.06
CA THR A 160 -8.66 -10.57 8.11
C THR A 160 -9.51 -9.48 8.79
N GLU A 161 -9.30 -8.22 8.39
CA GLU A 161 -10.18 -7.12 8.79
C GLU A 161 -11.47 -7.05 7.96
N ASN A 162 -11.55 -7.82 6.86
CA ASN A 162 -12.73 -7.82 6.01
C ASN A 162 -13.87 -8.62 6.66
N ARG A 163 -14.83 -7.91 7.24
CA ARG A 163 -15.98 -8.49 7.93
C ARG A 163 -16.84 -9.40 7.06
N PHE A 164 -16.89 -9.17 5.74
CA PHE A 164 -17.65 -10.04 4.83
C PHE A 164 -17.01 -11.41 4.69
N ILE A 165 -15.68 -11.50 4.75
CA ILE A 165 -14.95 -12.77 4.79
C ILE A 165 -15.04 -13.36 6.18
N LEU A 166 -14.70 -12.59 7.22
CA LEU A 166 -14.65 -13.07 8.60
C LEU A 166 -16.00 -13.68 9.05
N ASN A 167 -17.12 -13.10 8.60
CA ASN A 167 -18.47 -13.55 8.95
C ASN A 167 -19.09 -14.50 7.90
N ASN A 168 -18.30 -15.06 6.98
CA ASN A 168 -18.77 -15.98 5.93
C ASN A 168 -19.96 -15.44 5.13
N TYR A 169 -19.90 -14.19 4.74
CA TYR A 169 -21.03 -13.56 4.03
C TYR A 169 -21.23 -14.25 2.66
N PRO A 170 -22.47 -14.66 2.31
CA PRO A 170 -22.72 -15.46 1.13
C PRO A 170 -22.23 -14.79 -0.16
N GLY A 171 -21.33 -15.46 -0.86
CA GLY A 171 -20.78 -14.98 -2.13
C GLY A 171 -19.62 -14.00 -1.99
N ALA A 172 -19.12 -13.70 -0.79
CA ALA A 172 -17.98 -12.80 -0.62
C ALA A 172 -16.74 -13.39 -1.29
N LEU A 173 -16.12 -12.59 -2.19
CA LEU A 173 -14.89 -12.95 -2.91
C LEU A 173 -13.65 -12.30 -2.30
N GLY A 174 -13.82 -11.28 -1.46
CA GLY A 174 -12.75 -10.54 -0.84
C GLY A 174 -12.79 -9.04 -1.11
N GLY A 175 -11.71 -8.38 -0.73
CA GLY A 175 -11.57 -6.93 -0.85
C GLY A 175 -10.76 -6.35 0.30
N LYS A 176 -10.68 -5.01 0.35
CA LYS A 176 -9.88 -4.29 1.34
C LYS A 176 -10.66 -3.17 2.00
N THR A 177 -10.56 -3.09 3.32
CA THR A 177 -11.03 -1.98 4.16
C THR A 177 -9.94 -0.92 4.28
N GLY A 178 -10.32 0.31 4.59
CA GLY A 178 -9.38 1.36 4.93
C GLY A 178 -10.01 2.43 5.82
N PHE A 179 -9.17 3.06 6.62
CA PHE A 179 -9.56 4.20 7.43
C PHE A 179 -8.33 5.06 7.77
N THR A 180 -8.46 6.35 7.56
CA THR A 180 -7.66 7.40 8.19
C THR A 180 -8.59 8.54 8.59
N SER A 181 -8.14 9.45 9.45
CA SER A 181 -8.95 10.61 9.81
C SER A 181 -9.27 11.51 8.62
N GLN A 182 -8.35 11.60 7.64
CA GLN A 182 -8.54 12.41 6.43
C GLN A 182 -9.40 11.69 5.38
N ALA A 183 -9.16 10.40 5.15
CA ALA A 183 -9.90 9.62 4.15
C ALA A 183 -11.34 9.28 4.61
N GLY A 184 -11.59 9.21 5.93
CA GLY A 184 -12.77 8.54 6.44
C GLY A 184 -12.70 7.03 6.17
N ARG A 185 -13.85 6.35 6.24
CA ARG A 185 -13.91 4.92 5.94
C ARG A 185 -13.94 4.69 4.44
N THR A 186 -13.08 3.80 3.97
CA THR A 186 -12.99 3.36 2.58
C THR A 186 -13.14 1.83 2.48
N TYR A 187 -13.63 1.37 1.37
CA TYR A 187 -13.77 -0.06 1.07
C TYR A 187 -13.76 -0.29 -0.44
N VAL A 188 -13.16 -1.38 -0.84
CA VAL A 188 -13.39 -1.99 -2.15
C VAL A 188 -13.48 -3.50 -1.97
N GLY A 189 -14.52 -4.13 -2.52
CA GLY A 189 -14.72 -5.58 -2.40
C GLY A 189 -15.68 -6.12 -3.43
N ALA A 190 -15.70 -7.44 -3.57
CA ALA A 190 -16.53 -8.13 -4.54
C ALA A 190 -17.34 -9.26 -3.92
N MET A 191 -18.51 -9.50 -4.51
CA MET A 191 -19.37 -10.65 -4.22
C MET A 191 -19.87 -11.28 -5.50
N GLU A 192 -20.13 -12.59 -5.45
CA GLU A 192 -20.74 -13.34 -6.55
C GLU A 192 -21.95 -14.10 -6.03
N ARG A 193 -23.10 -13.93 -6.68
CA ARG A 193 -24.32 -14.70 -6.40
C ARG A 193 -25.01 -15.10 -7.69
N ASN A 194 -25.38 -16.34 -7.83
CA ASN A 194 -26.08 -16.87 -9.01
C ASN A 194 -25.34 -16.51 -10.34
N GLY A 195 -24.02 -16.65 -10.36
CA GLY A 195 -23.16 -16.34 -11.52
C GLY A 195 -22.99 -14.85 -11.82
N ARG A 196 -23.51 -13.95 -10.98
CA ARG A 196 -23.37 -12.50 -11.13
C ARG A 196 -22.35 -11.97 -10.15
N LYS A 197 -21.32 -11.29 -10.67
CA LYS A 197 -20.28 -10.62 -9.85
C LYS A 197 -20.56 -9.15 -9.75
N LEU A 198 -20.49 -8.62 -8.55
CA LEU A 198 -20.54 -7.19 -8.26
C LEU A 198 -19.28 -6.76 -7.53
N ILE A 199 -18.78 -5.58 -7.88
CA ILE A 199 -17.75 -4.86 -7.13
C ILE A 199 -18.41 -3.63 -6.52
N VAL A 200 -18.18 -3.41 -5.24
CA VAL A 200 -18.59 -2.20 -4.51
C VAL A 200 -17.33 -1.48 -4.06
N ALA A 201 -17.22 -0.20 -4.42
CA ALA A 201 -16.20 0.70 -3.94
C ALA A 201 -16.86 1.88 -3.21
N VAL A 202 -16.48 2.10 -1.96
CA VAL A 202 -17.00 3.20 -1.11
C VAL A 202 -15.83 4.00 -0.59
N MET A 203 -15.92 5.31 -0.74
CA MET A 203 -14.93 6.25 -0.23
C MET A 203 -15.58 7.29 0.67
N ARG A 204 -14.86 7.69 1.72
CA ARG A 204 -15.29 8.75 2.67
C ARG A 204 -16.67 8.48 3.28
N SER A 205 -16.93 7.23 3.67
CA SER A 205 -18.19 6.89 4.35
C SER A 205 -18.20 7.39 5.79
N ALA A 206 -19.29 8.05 6.17
CA ALA A 206 -19.56 8.48 7.55
C ALA A 206 -20.08 7.34 8.43
N GLU A 207 -20.75 6.35 7.85
CA GLU A 207 -21.27 5.19 8.55
C GLU A 207 -20.30 3.99 8.52
N SER A 208 -20.61 2.94 9.29
CA SER A 208 -19.77 1.73 9.25
C SER A 208 -19.72 1.17 7.83
N THR A 209 -18.51 0.84 7.41
CA THR A 209 -18.25 0.29 6.07
C THR A 209 -19.12 -0.92 5.78
N GLU A 210 -19.25 -1.83 6.75
CA GLU A 210 -20.06 -3.05 6.60
C GLU A 210 -21.53 -2.74 6.26
N ARG A 211 -22.13 -1.78 6.97
CA ARG A 211 -23.53 -1.38 6.73
C ARG A 211 -23.74 -0.74 5.36
N ALA A 212 -22.87 0.23 5.00
CA ALA A 212 -22.96 0.92 3.72
C ALA A 212 -22.78 -0.04 2.55
N VAL A 213 -21.74 -0.88 2.63
CA VAL A 213 -21.37 -1.83 1.58
C VAL A 213 -22.40 -2.93 1.42
N ASN A 214 -22.93 -3.46 2.55
CA ASN A 214 -23.97 -4.48 2.48
C ASN A 214 -25.22 -3.97 1.74
N ARG A 215 -25.69 -2.76 2.08
CA ARG A 215 -26.84 -2.17 1.36
C ARG A 215 -26.58 -2.03 -0.14
N LEU A 216 -25.38 -1.65 -0.54
CA LEU A 216 -25.03 -1.51 -1.96
C LEU A 216 -25.00 -2.86 -2.67
N PHE A 217 -24.45 -3.92 -2.05
CA PHE A 217 -24.50 -5.26 -2.61
C PHE A 217 -25.93 -5.79 -2.74
N GLU A 218 -26.73 -5.69 -1.68
CA GLU A 218 -28.13 -6.15 -1.72
C GLU A 218 -28.94 -5.39 -2.79
N TRP A 219 -28.80 -4.06 -2.85
CA TRP A 219 -29.41 -3.25 -3.88
C TRP A 219 -28.95 -3.65 -5.29
N GLY A 220 -27.65 -3.84 -5.46
CA GLY A 220 -27.05 -4.20 -6.74
C GLY A 220 -27.54 -5.55 -7.26
N PHE A 221 -27.59 -6.59 -6.40
CA PHE A 221 -28.12 -7.90 -6.77
C PHE A 221 -29.63 -7.86 -7.05
N ALA A 222 -30.39 -7.14 -6.23
CA ALA A 222 -31.85 -7.00 -6.43
C ALA A 222 -32.19 -6.31 -7.76
N ASN A 223 -31.39 -5.36 -8.19
CA ASN A 223 -31.66 -4.53 -9.36
C ASN A 223 -30.80 -4.88 -10.59
N TYR A 224 -30.03 -5.96 -10.53
CA TYR A 224 -28.99 -6.30 -11.53
C TYR A 224 -29.46 -6.22 -12.98
N ASN A 225 -30.70 -6.67 -13.28
CA ASN A 225 -31.25 -6.66 -14.63
C ASN A 225 -31.88 -5.31 -15.04
N ASN A 226 -32.10 -4.42 -14.07
CA ASN A 226 -32.87 -3.18 -14.27
C ASN A 226 -31.98 -1.92 -14.23
N ILE A 227 -30.72 -2.08 -13.83
CA ILE A 227 -29.78 -0.96 -13.75
C ILE A 227 -29.32 -0.58 -15.15
N LYS A 228 -29.46 0.70 -15.49
CA LYS A 228 -28.80 1.27 -16.67
C LYS A 228 -27.42 1.76 -16.23
N PRO A 229 -26.33 1.26 -16.83
CA PRO A 229 -24.99 1.73 -16.49
C PRO A 229 -24.84 3.20 -16.89
N VAL A 230 -24.20 3.98 -16.04
CA VAL A 230 -23.80 5.37 -16.35
C VAL A 230 -22.45 5.41 -17.06
N ASP A 231 -21.62 4.36 -16.86
CA ASP A 231 -20.33 4.18 -17.50
C ASP A 231 -19.93 2.71 -17.47
N LYS A 232 -18.81 2.37 -18.13
CA LYS A 232 -18.23 1.02 -18.19
C LYS A 232 -16.83 1.04 -17.61
N LEU A 233 -16.46 -0.04 -16.90
CA LEU A 233 -15.07 -0.27 -16.54
C LEU A 233 -14.28 -0.56 -17.82
N VAL A 234 -13.25 0.26 -18.10
CA VAL A 234 -12.36 0.06 -19.23
C VAL A 234 -11.61 -1.27 -19.11
N ASP A 235 -11.24 -1.84 -20.23
CA ASP A 235 -10.39 -3.02 -20.26
C ASP A 235 -8.93 -2.61 -20.04
N PRO A 236 -8.16 -3.43 -19.28
CA PRO A 236 -6.75 -3.13 -19.05
C PRO A 236 -5.95 -3.32 -20.34
N GLN A 237 -4.86 -2.58 -20.46
CA GLN A 237 -3.84 -2.88 -21.46
C GLN A 237 -3.18 -4.23 -21.13
N PRO A 238 -2.60 -4.93 -22.11
CA PRO A 238 -1.83 -6.15 -21.88
C PRO A 238 -0.76 -5.91 -20.80
N ALA A 239 -0.56 -6.89 -19.94
CA ALA A 239 0.54 -6.84 -18.98
C ALA A 239 1.86 -7.12 -19.70
N ASP A 240 2.90 -6.35 -19.35
CA ASP A 240 4.26 -6.72 -19.75
C ASP A 240 4.64 -8.04 -19.08
N GLU A 241 5.33 -8.92 -19.81
CA GLU A 241 5.90 -10.13 -19.24
C GLU A 241 7.03 -9.73 -18.27
N THR A 242 6.75 -9.83 -16.98
CA THR A 242 7.76 -9.60 -15.94
C THR A 242 8.20 -10.91 -15.34
N THR A 243 9.51 -11.17 -15.31
CA THR A 243 10.06 -12.30 -14.55
C THR A 243 10.14 -11.90 -13.08
N PRO A 244 9.51 -12.67 -12.15
CA PRO A 244 9.59 -12.37 -10.74
C PRO A 244 11.03 -12.43 -10.23
N VAL A 245 11.44 -11.44 -9.45
CA VAL A 245 12.77 -11.36 -8.84
C VAL A 245 12.72 -11.80 -7.37
N ALA A 246 13.85 -12.33 -6.86
CA ALA A 246 13.99 -12.58 -5.44
C ALA A 246 13.92 -11.26 -4.66
N ALA A 247 13.49 -11.34 -3.39
CA ALA A 247 13.47 -10.17 -2.53
C ALA A 247 14.88 -9.58 -2.38
N ALA A 248 14.97 -8.26 -2.35
CA ALA A 248 16.21 -7.55 -2.14
C ALA A 248 16.81 -7.93 -0.78
N SER A 249 18.12 -8.13 -0.75
CA SER A 249 18.94 -8.13 0.46
C SER A 249 19.66 -6.79 0.59
N TYR A 250 20.01 -6.42 1.80
CA TYR A 250 20.68 -5.16 2.11
C TYR A 250 21.93 -5.44 2.94
N ASP A 251 23.03 -4.71 2.67
CA ASP A 251 24.22 -4.71 3.52
C ASP A 251 23.99 -3.91 4.82
N GLU A 252 25.00 -3.90 5.71
CA GLU A 252 24.95 -3.16 6.98
C GLU A 252 24.81 -1.64 6.78
N GLN A 253 25.22 -1.13 5.62
CA GLN A 253 25.11 0.28 5.24
C GLN A 253 23.73 0.62 4.63
N GLY A 254 22.89 -0.39 4.38
CA GLY A 254 21.55 -0.23 3.83
C GLY A 254 21.50 -0.14 2.30
N ASN A 255 22.58 -0.55 1.59
CA ASN A 255 22.58 -0.64 0.14
C ASN A 255 21.90 -1.94 -0.31
N SER A 256 21.05 -1.88 -1.33
CA SER A 256 20.38 -3.07 -1.87
C SER A 256 21.28 -3.83 -2.84
N ASN A 257 21.27 -5.16 -2.75
CA ASN A 257 21.94 -6.07 -3.68
C ASN A 257 21.01 -6.53 -4.82
N LEU A 258 20.03 -5.70 -5.21
CA LEU A 258 19.23 -6.01 -6.40
C LEU A 258 20.14 -5.99 -7.63
N PRO A 259 20.09 -7.03 -8.48
CA PRO A 259 20.57 -6.86 -9.84
C PRO A 259 19.78 -5.70 -10.46
N GLN A 260 20.47 -4.70 -10.98
CA GLN A 260 19.82 -3.61 -11.70
C GLN A 260 18.95 -4.25 -12.80
N VAL A 261 17.64 -4.15 -12.65
CA VAL A 261 16.72 -4.48 -13.73
C VAL A 261 17.06 -3.50 -14.83
N ALA A 262 17.69 -3.98 -15.90
CA ALA A 262 17.93 -3.16 -17.07
C ALA A 262 16.57 -2.63 -17.53
N VAL A 263 16.38 -1.33 -17.40
CA VAL A 263 15.25 -0.65 -18.06
C VAL A 263 15.50 -0.84 -19.54
N VAL A 264 14.76 -1.75 -20.15
CA VAL A 264 14.72 -1.88 -21.60
C VAL A 264 14.01 -0.63 -22.08
N GLU A 265 14.77 0.40 -22.42
CA GLU A 265 14.23 1.51 -23.21
C GLU A 265 13.77 0.91 -24.53
N SER A 266 12.48 0.89 -24.75
CA SER A 266 11.90 0.57 -26.04
C SER A 266 12.39 1.60 -27.06
N SER A 267 13.45 1.25 -27.78
CA SER A 267 13.87 2.02 -28.95
C SER A 267 12.80 1.88 -30.03
N SER A 268 11.97 2.89 -30.16
CA SER A 268 11.20 3.11 -31.38
C SER A 268 12.20 3.39 -32.52
N GLU A 269 12.42 2.44 -33.39
CA GLU A 269 13.16 2.65 -34.65
C GLU A 269 12.42 3.66 -35.52
N GLY A 270 12.95 4.87 -35.53
CA GLY A 270 12.61 5.97 -36.44
C GLY A 270 13.88 6.57 -37.00
N SER A 271 14.28 6.08 -38.17
CA SER A 271 15.10 6.73 -39.22
C SER A 271 16.04 7.88 -38.82
N GLY A 272 17.32 7.58 -38.78
CA GLY A 272 18.41 8.38 -39.35
C GLY A 272 18.73 9.72 -38.68
N ARG A 273 19.64 9.68 -37.67
CA ARG A 273 20.72 10.66 -37.46
C ARG A 273 21.60 10.16 -36.32
N THR A 274 22.91 10.10 -36.59
CA THR A 274 23.97 9.68 -35.67
C THR A 274 23.87 10.32 -34.29
N PRO A 275 23.91 9.57 -33.16
CA PRO A 275 23.97 10.15 -31.82
C PRO A 275 25.41 10.61 -31.52
N LEU A 276 25.53 11.88 -31.17
CA LEU A 276 26.72 12.45 -30.56
C LEU A 276 26.79 11.93 -29.11
N LEU A 277 27.80 11.17 -28.79
CA LEU A 277 28.10 10.71 -27.43
C LEU A 277 28.35 11.91 -26.51
N VAL A 278 27.44 12.18 -25.58
CA VAL A 278 27.69 13.08 -24.46
C VAL A 278 27.86 12.22 -23.20
N LEU A 279 29.11 11.89 -22.91
CA LEU A 279 29.54 11.40 -21.61
C LEU A 279 29.64 12.61 -20.66
N ILE A 280 28.63 12.83 -19.80
CA ILE A 280 28.75 13.79 -18.72
C ILE A 280 28.88 13.01 -17.41
N ALA A 281 30.08 13.08 -16.86
CA ALA A 281 30.44 12.53 -15.56
C ALA A 281 29.68 13.24 -14.44
N THR A 282 28.89 12.52 -13.68
CA THR A 282 28.14 12.98 -12.48
C THR A 282 29.02 13.08 -11.22
N ALA A 283 30.31 13.41 -11.36
CA ALA A 283 31.22 13.58 -10.22
C ALA A 283 31.34 15.03 -9.71
N ALA A 284 30.66 16.01 -10.32
CA ALA A 284 30.88 17.43 -9.97
C ALA A 284 29.81 18.06 -9.05
N LEU A 285 28.70 17.39 -8.72
CA LEU A 285 27.63 17.99 -7.89
C LEU A 285 27.77 17.77 -6.38
N GLY A 286 28.60 16.81 -5.93
CA GLY A 286 28.85 16.57 -4.51
C GLY A 286 29.73 17.62 -3.83
N LEU A 287 30.70 18.19 -4.54
CA LEU A 287 31.64 19.16 -3.95
C LEU A 287 31.04 20.57 -3.81
N GLY A 288 30.16 20.97 -4.73
CA GLY A 288 29.51 22.28 -4.69
C GLY A 288 28.59 22.48 -3.48
N PHE A 289 27.88 21.41 -3.08
CA PHE A 289 26.94 21.45 -1.94
C PHE A 289 27.66 21.52 -0.57
N VAL A 290 28.80 20.87 -0.44
CA VAL A 290 29.60 20.91 0.81
C VAL A 290 30.27 22.30 0.98
N ILE A 291 30.71 22.93 -0.10
CA ILE A 291 31.30 24.28 -0.04
C ILE A 291 30.24 25.36 0.22
N TRP A 292 29.05 25.23 -0.37
CA TRP A 292 27.92 26.14 -0.12
C TRP A 292 27.45 26.03 1.36
N ARG A 293 27.35 24.83 1.92
CA ARG A 293 26.94 24.60 3.33
C ARG A 293 27.95 25.11 4.36
N ARG A 294 29.25 25.19 4.00
CA ARG A 294 30.29 25.78 4.87
C ARG A 294 30.31 27.29 4.86
N ARG A 295 29.84 27.92 3.78
CA ARG A 295 29.85 29.40 3.64
C ARG A 295 28.65 30.10 4.27
N HIS A 296 27.53 29.39 4.53
CA HIS A 296 26.30 29.96 5.09
C HIS A 296 25.94 29.46 6.50
N ARG A 297 26.92 29.06 7.28
CA ARG A 297 26.72 28.63 8.69
C ARG A 297 26.56 29.76 9.70
N GLY A 298 26.35 30.99 9.27
CA GLY A 298 26.37 32.19 10.14
C GLY A 298 25.07 32.98 10.26
N GLU A 299 23.97 32.62 9.57
CA GLU A 299 22.83 33.56 9.45
C GLU A 299 21.45 33.04 9.87
N PHE A 300 21.34 32.06 10.75
CA PHE A 300 20.05 31.76 11.36
C PHE A 300 20.22 31.41 12.84
N ALA A 301 20.16 32.45 13.67
CA ALA A 301 19.86 32.32 15.08
C ALA A 301 18.34 32.53 15.27
N PRO A 302 17.62 31.64 15.96
CA PRO A 302 16.22 31.87 16.29
C PRO A 302 16.09 32.90 17.42
N SER A 303 15.14 33.83 17.25
CA SER A 303 14.72 34.78 18.29
C SER A 303 14.06 34.05 19.46
N PRO A 304 14.19 34.51 20.69
CA PRO A 304 13.55 33.90 21.86
C PRO A 304 12.04 34.15 21.87
N PRO A 305 11.24 33.25 22.46
CA PRO A 305 9.80 33.41 22.53
C PRO A 305 9.40 34.46 23.56
N ASP A 306 8.43 35.29 23.21
CA ASP A 306 7.77 36.25 24.09
C ASP A 306 6.88 35.55 25.14
N ASP A 307 6.80 36.19 26.26
CA ASP A 307 6.31 35.79 27.55
C ASP A 307 4.93 35.13 27.59
N ALA A 308 4.87 34.07 28.38
CA ALA A 308 3.69 33.37 28.84
C ALA A 308 2.85 34.26 29.78
N HIS A 309 1.57 34.42 29.51
CA HIS A 309 0.59 34.77 30.50
C HIS A 309 0.15 33.54 31.27
N GLU A 310 0.62 33.51 32.51
CA GLU A 310 0.21 32.60 33.59
C GLU A 310 -1.24 32.89 33.98
N VAL A 311 -2.16 31.92 33.72
CA VAL A 311 -3.53 31.96 34.26
C VAL A 311 -3.60 31.08 35.49
N ASP A 312 -3.75 31.76 36.65
CA ASP A 312 -3.94 31.20 37.95
C ASP A 312 -5.31 30.49 38.07
N LEU A 313 -5.28 29.16 38.28
CA LEU A 313 -6.43 28.34 38.64
C LEU A 313 -6.37 27.95 40.11
N ARG A 314 -6.75 28.83 40.97
CA ARG A 314 -7.16 28.50 42.35
C ARG A 314 -8.56 29.01 42.65
N GLU A 315 -9.32 28.09 43.27
CA GLU A 315 -10.57 28.27 43.99
C GLU A 315 -11.88 28.35 43.21
N ARG A 316 -12.59 27.23 43.22
CA ARG A 316 -13.93 27.20 43.84
C ARG A 316 -14.33 25.78 44.24
N ASP A 317 -14.18 25.62 45.56
CA ASP A 317 -14.81 24.57 46.35
C ASP A 317 -16.27 24.95 46.64
N GLY A 318 -17.14 23.97 46.84
CA GLY A 318 -18.31 24.21 47.65
C GLY A 318 -19.69 23.84 47.07
N SER A 319 -20.11 22.59 47.36
CA SER A 319 -21.45 22.23 47.84
C SER A 319 -22.74 22.63 47.05
N ASN A 320 -23.51 21.64 46.62
CA ASN A 320 -24.70 21.21 47.35
C ASN A 320 -25.50 20.11 46.64
N LEU A 321 -25.78 19.10 47.42
CA LEU A 321 -26.86 18.13 47.39
C LEU A 321 -28.23 18.68 46.89
N ARG A 322 -28.85 17.99 45.95
CA ARG A 322 -30.12 17.27 46.11
C ARG A 322 -30.47 16.51 44.81
#